data_ce18a294e76fd42ab86d700b5ba88ba7
#
_entry.id   ce18a294e76fd42ab86d700b5ba88ba7
#
_cell.length_a   1.000
_cell.length_b   1.000
_cell.length_c   1.000
_cell.angle_alpha   90.00
_cell.angle_beta   90.00
_cell.angle_gamma   90.00
#
_symmetry.space_group_name_H-M   'P 1'
#
loop_
_entity.id
_entity.type
_entity.pdbx_description
1 polymer ?
#
loop_
_entity_poly.entity_id
_entity_poly.type
_entity_poly.pdbx_seq_one_letter_code
_entity_poly.pdbx_strand_id
1 'polypeptide(L)'
;MVFYIYKIVGVNYIGSTNDIKKRCWSHKNRCWGKICKNYNCLVYQYIREKNIDIELEILFCYKDNCSFKIQRLVEQFYINKYDSKNNGLNSDDAFCNRTKYLKQYRQENKEKMKLYYEKNKDKLLDKAKKYYQIKKERIEKAKKIRWEKNKEKRKEEINCPICKSLIKKYGLKKHQKTQKCKNAKLLLNIS
;
A
#
# COMPACT_ATOMS: atom_id res chain seq x y z
N MET A 1 2.25 23.22 -3.21
CA MET A 1 0.80 22.86 -3.20
C MET A 1 0.26 23.29 -1.85
N VAL A 2 -0.84 24.01 -1.80
CA VAL A 2 -1.41 24.49 -0.52
C VAL A 2 -2.23 23.38 0.12
N PHE A 3 -2.10 23.26 1.43
CA PHE A 3 -2.85 22.29 2.24
C PHE A 3 -3.64 23.02 3.32
N TYR A 4 -4.89 22.68 3.50
CA TYR A 4 -5.81 23.31 4.44
C TYR A 4 -6.38 22.29 5.43
N ILE A 5 -6.48 22.69 6.70
CA ILE A 5 -7.38 22.07 7.67
C ILE A 5 -8.58 23.00 7.81
N TYR A 6 -9.76 22.43 7.76
CA TYR A 6 -11.01 23.18 7.84
C TYR A 6 -11.99 22.52 8.82
N LYS A 7 -12.91 23.35 9.30
CA LYS A 7 -14.09 22.94 10.04
C LYS A 7 -15.33 23.29 9.21
N ILE A 8 -16.40 22.51 9.30
CA ILE A 8 -17.69 22.91 8.77
C ILE A 8 -18.33 23.84 9.80
N VAL A 9 -18.75 25.03 9.38
CA VAL A 9 -19.37 26.03 10.25
C VAL A 9 -20.64 25.47 10.89
N GLY A 10 -20.81 25.66 12.20
CA GLY A 10 -21.96 25.11 12.94
C GLY A 10 -21.92 23.60 13.17
N VAL A 11 -20.86 22.92 12.75
CA VAL A 11 -20.72 21.47 12.87
C VAL A 11 -19.36 21.10 13.46
N ASN A 12 -19.34 20.24 14.47
CA ASN A 12 -18.08 19.75 15.02
C ASN A 12 -17.51 18.62 14.14
N TYR A 13 -17.05 19.00 12.93
CA TYR A 13 -16.41 18.13 11.95
C TYR A 13 -15.15 18.81 11.41
N ILE A 14 -14.03 18.12 11.47
CA ILE A 14 -12.72 18.54 10.98
C ILE A 14 -12.36 17.73 9.72
N GLY A 15 -11.78 18.39 8.74
CA GLY A 15 -11.28 17.73 7.55
C GLY A 15 -10.06 18.42 6.94
N SER A 16 -9.45 17.80 5.97
CA SER A 16 -8.32 18.35 5.23
C SER A 16 -8.54 18.35 3.72
N THR A 17 -7.90 19.29 3.03
CA THR A 17 -7.96 19.38 1.58
C THR A 17 -6.83 20.23 1.01
N ASN A 18 -6.50 20.00 -0.26
CA ASN A 18 -5.60 20.90 -1.02
C ASN A 18 -6.39 21.94 -1.86
N ASP A 19 -7.71 21.79 -1.95
CA ASP A 19 -8.60 22.72 -2.70
C ASP A 19 -9.90 22.92 -1.89
N ILE A 20 -9.99 24.08 -1.25
CA ILE A 20 -11.11 24.40 -0.35
C ILE A 20 -12.44 24.56 -1.10
N LYS A 21 -12.39 25.17 -2.32
CA LYS A 21 -13.60 25.40 -3.13
C LYS A 21 -14.20 24.08 -3.62
N LYS A 22 -13.35 23.21 -4.19
CA LYS A 22 -13.73 21.88 -4.64
C LYS A 22 -14.23 21.01 -3.47
N ARG A 23 -13.62 21.17 -2.29
CA ARG A 23 -14.03 20.42 -1.08
C ARG A 23 -15.39 20.86 -0.58
N CYS A 24 -15.66 22.16 -0.52
CA CYS A 24 -16.96 22.70 -0.16
C CYS A 24 -18.06 22.22 -1.10
N TRP A 25 -17.85 22.32 -2.41
CA TRP A 25 -18.76 21.78 -3.42
C TRP A 25 -19.00 20.27 -3.24
N SER A 26 -17.94 19.51 -2.96
CA SER A 26 -18.05 18.06 -2.72
C SER A 26 -18.89 17.74 -1.47
N HIS A 27 -18.78 18.54 -0.40
CA HIS A 27 -19.63 18.37 0.76
C HIS A 27 -21.12 18.67 0.45
N LYS A 28 -21.40 19.77 -0.28
CA LYS A 28 -22.76 20.10 -0.71
C LYS A 28 -23.36 18.97 -1.55
N ASN A 29 -22.63 18.45 -2.53
CA ASN A 29 -23.10 17.34 -3.36
C ASN A 29 -23.36 16.04 -2.55
N ARG A 30 -22.48 15.70 -1.63
CA ARG A 30 -22.64 14.50 -0.80
C ARG A 30 -23.77 14.63 0.20
N CYS A 31 -24.01 15.84 0.69
CA CYS A 31 -25.08 16.12 1.62
C CYS A 31 -26.48 16.02 0.96
N TRP A 32 -26.63 16.58 -0.23
CA TRP A 32 -27.94 16.70 -0.88
C TRP A 32 -28.18 15.69 -1.99
N GLY A 33 -27.14 15.05 -2.52
CA GLY A 33 -27.22 14.05 -3.58
C GLY A 33 -27.65 12.69 -3.07
N LYS A 34 -28.94 12.35 -3.16
CA LYS A 34 -29.53 11.07 -2.68
C LYS A 34 -28.85 9.81 -3.24
N ILE A 35 -28.29 9.89 -4.46
CA ILE A 35 -27.59 8.77 -5.12
C ILE A 35 -26.13 8.66 -4.63
N CYS A 36 -25.63 9.64 -3.88
CA CYS A 36 -24.25 9.65 -3.45
C CYS A 36 -24.00 8.58 -2.37
N LYS A 37 -22.93 7.78 -2.54
CA LYS A 37 -22.52 6.73 -1.60
C LYS A 37 -22.40 7.24 -0.14
N ASN A 38 -22.06 8.50 0.02
CA ASN A 38 -21.83 9.10 1.34
C ASN A 38 -23.07 9.84 1.88
N TYR A 39 -24.22 9.79 1.18
CA TYR A 39 -25.46 10.50 1.59
C TYR A 39 -25.85 10.21 3.05
N ASN A 40 -25.67 8.96 3.49
CA ASN A 40 -26.03 8.48 4.84
C ASN A 40 -24.91 8.63 5.89
N CYS A 41 -23.81 9.37 5.58
CA CYS A 41 -22.83 9.68 6.62
C CYS A 41 -23.42 10.56 7.71
N LEU A 42 -23.07 10.30 8.98
CA LEU A 42 -23.62 10.99 10.16
C LEU A 42 -23.53 12.52 10.04
N VAL A 43 -22.42 13.04 9.56
CA VAL A 43 -22.22 14.48 9.34
C VAL A 43 -23.27 15.08 8.40
N TYR A 44 -23.64 14.38 7.32
CA TYR A 44 -24.61 14.88 6.37
C TYR A 44 -26.05 14.67 6.83
N GLN A 45 -26.32 13.63 7.60
CA GLN A 45 -27.61 13.47 8.29
C GLN A 45 -27.86 14.63 9.26
N TYR A 46 -26.88 14.91 10.12
CA TYR A 46 -26.94 16.03 11.07
C TYR A 46 -27.13 17.38 10.38
N ILE A 47 -26.38 17.66 9.30
CA ILE A 47 -26.50 18.90 8.51
C ILE A 47 -27.93 19.05 7.94
N ARG A 48 -28.52 17.99 7.39
CA ARG A 48 -29.87 18.01 6.85
C ARG A 48 -30.94 18.18 7.95
N GLU A 49 -30.80 17.47 9.07
CA GLU A 49 -31.71 17.57 10.21
C GLU A 49 -31.73 18.98 10.81
N LYS A 50 -30.58 19.62 10.90
CA LYS A 50 -30.42 20.97 11.43
C LYS A 50 -30.55 22.06 10.38
N ASN A 51 -30.76 21.72 9.10
CA ASN A 51 -30.83 22.61 7.96
C ASN A 51 -29.67 23.61 7.90
N ILE A 52 -28.42 23.14 8.12
CA ILE A 52 -27.21 23.94 8.16
C ILE A 52 -26.73 24.15 6.72
N ASP A 53 -26.44 25.41 6.33
CA ASP A 53 -25.70 25.65 5.08
C ASP A 53 -24.22 25.27 5.24
N ILE A 54 -23.67 24.63 4.20
CA ILE A 54 -22.29 24.12 4.25
C ILE A 54 -21.33 25.24 3.85
N GLU A 55 -20.64 25.75 4.84
CA GLU A 55 -19.52 26.67 4.73
C GLU A 55 -18.29 26.08 5.42
N LEU A 56 -17.10 26.35 4.90
CA LEU A 56 -15.85 25.85 5.44
C LEU A 56 -15.03 26.99 6.05
N GLU A 57 -14.81 26.90 7.35
CA GLU A 57 -13.88 27.74 8.10
C GLU A 57 -12.47 27.15 8.02
N ILE A 58 -11.47 27.92 7.58
CA ILE A 58 -10.08 27.50 7.51
C ILE A 58 -9.44 27.66 8.89
N LEU A 59 -9.06 26.54 9.50
CA LEU A 59 -8.39 26.51 10.79
C LEU A 59 -6.86 26.61 10.66
N PHE A 60 -6.32 26.11 9.53
CA PHE A 60 -4.89 26.06 9.28
C PHE A 60 -4.61 26.00 7.77
N CYS A 61 -3.57 26.69 7.35
CA CYS A 61 -3.09 26.70 5.97
C CYS A 61 -1.58 26.53 5.95
N TYR A 62 -1.10 25.59 5.12
CA TYR A 62 0.32 25.37 4.90
C TYR A 62 0.64 25.50 3.41
N LYS A 63 1.58 26.40 3.05
CA LYS A 63 1.85 26.77 1.65
C LYS A 63 2.90 25.91 0.97
N ASP A 64 3.75 25.20 1.74
CA ASP A 64 4.81 24.38 1.17
C ASP A 64 4.37 22.94 0.92
N ASN A 65 5.17 22.20 0.15
CA ASN A 65 4.92 20.77 -0.06
C ASN A 65 5.20 20.00 1.24
N CYS A 66 4.15 19.52 1.88
CA CYS A 66 4.29 18.58 2.99
C CYS A 66 3.87 17.15 2.57
N SER A 67 4.52 16.16 3.18
CA SER A 67 4.18 14.77 2.90
C SER A 67 2.76 14.46 3.37
N PHE A 68 2.10 13.51 2.71
CA PHE A 68 0.76 13.04 3.08
C PHE A 68 0.68 12.61 4.56
N LYS A 69 1.76 12.03 5.09
CA LYS A 69 1.84 11.65 6.51
C LYS A 69 1.74 12.86 7.44
N ILE A 70 2.43 13.96 7.12
CA ILE A 70 2.37 15.20 7.90
C ILE A 70 0.97 15.79 7.83
N GLN A 71 0.34 15.83 6.64
CA GLN A 71 -1.03 16.31 6.47
C GLN A 71 -2.00 15.56 7.40
N ARG A 72 -1.90 14.23 7.45
CA ARG A 72 -2.73 13.39 8.33
C ARG A 72 -2.45 13.61 9.81
N LEU A 73 -1.22 13.84 10.20
CA LEU A 73 -0.86 14.15 11.59
C LEU A 73 -1.44 15.49 12.03
N VAL A 74 -1.37 16.51 11.16
CA VAL A 74 -1.93 17.83 11.43
C VAL A 74 -3.47 17.75 11.51
N GLU A 75 -4.12 17.04 10.59
CA GLU A 75 -5.57 16.81 10.65
C GLU A 75 -5.96 16.13 11.97
N GLN A 76 -5.23 15.06 12.38
CA GLN A 76 -5.46 14.37 13.65
C GLN A 76 -5.28 15.28 14.87
N PHE A 77 -4.26 16.16 14.84
CA PHE A 77 -4.10 17.15 15.91
C PHE A 77 -5.35 18.01 16.09
N TYR A 78 -5.94 18.50 14.99
CA TYR A 78 -7.15 19.31 15.05
C TYR A 78 -8.40 18.50 15.44
N ILE A 79 -8.53 17.25 14.98
CA ILE A 79 -9.59 16.32 15.42
C ILE A 79 -9.54 16.15 16.93
N ASN A 80 -8.36 15.95 17.51
CA ASN A 80 -8.18 15.82 18.96
C ASN A 80 -8.44 17.15 19.69
N LYS A 81 -7.92 18.28 19.16
CA LYS A 81 -8.09 19.60 19.74
C LYS A 81 -9.57 19.99 19.88
N TYR A 82 -10.39 19.66 18.90
CA TYR A 82 -11.83 19.94 18.89
C TYR A 82 -12.68 18.78 19.41
N ASP A 83 -12.05 17.68 19.80
CA ASP A 83 -12.71 16.43 20.21
C ASP A 83 -13.83 16.00 19.24
N SER A 84 -13.58 16.21 17.96
CA SER A 84 -14.58 16.04 16.90
C SER A 84 -14.88 14.56 16.58
N LYS A 85 -14.11 13.63 17.14
CA LYS A 85 -14.38 12.19 17.04
C LYS A 85 -15.33 11.70 18.13
N ASN A 86 -15.12 12.06 19.40
CA ASN A 86 -15.93 11.57 20.51
C ASN A 86 -17.19 12.43 20.70
N ASN A 87 -17.02 13.77 20.64
CA ASN A 87 -18.09 14.75 20.84
C ASN A 87 -18.47 15.49 19.54
N GLY A 88 -18.22 14.89 18.40
CA GLY A 88 -18.48 15.47 17.08
C GLY A 88 -18.88 14.44 16.04
N LEU A 89 -18.65 14.79 14.76
CA LEU A 89 -19.14 14.03 13.62
C LEU A 89 -18.02 13.45 12.75
N ASN A 90 -16.79 13.39 13.26
CA ASN A 90 -15.72 12.63 12.64
C ASN A 90 -15.86 11.15 13.00
N SER A 91 -16.05 10.27 12.01
CA SER A 91 -16.20 8.82 12.24
C SER A 91 -14.87 8.13 12.56
N ASP A 92 -13.78 8.62 11.99
CA ASP A 92 -12.48 7.96 12.02
C ASP A 92 -11.35 8.92 12.38
N ASP A 93 -10.24 8.35 12.86
CA ASP A 93 -8.99 9.05 13.02
C ASP A 93 -8.37 9.37 11.66
N ALA A 94 -7.90 10.61 11.47
CA ALA A 94 -7.17 10.99 10.26
C ALA A 94 -5.81 10.28 10.18
N PHE A 95 -5.17 10.06 11.32
CA PHE A 95 -3.92 9.32 11.44
C PHE A 95 -4.05 8.19 12.44
N CYS A 96 -3.92 6.98 11.96
CA CYS A 96 -3.85 5.78 12.78
C CYS A 96 -2.50 5.09 12.60
N ASN A 97 -1.81 4.79 13.70
CA ASN A 97 -0.66 3.89 13.65
C ASN A 97 -1.17 2.46 13.38
N ARG A 98 -1.24 2.11 12.10
CA ARG A 98 -1.79 0.83 11.63
C ARG A 98 -1.21 -0.38 12.37
N THR A 99 0.09 -0.35 12.68
CA THR A 99 0.74 -1.47 13.38
C THR A 99 0.23 -1.61 14.81
N LYS A 100 0.12 -0.50 15.54
CA LYS A 100 -0.42 -0.48 16.91
C LYS A 100 -1.90 -0.90 16.91
N TYR A 101 -2.69 -0.32 16.02
CA TYR A 101 -4.11 -0.66 15.85
C TYR A 101 -4.32 -2.14 15.54
N LEU A 102 -3.58 -2.70 14.56
CA LEU A 102 -3.70 -4.12 14.20
C LEU A 102 -3.27 -5.06 15.32
N LYS A 103 -2.26 -4.66 16.12
CA LYS A 103 -1.84 -5.44 17.30
C LYS A 103 -2.96 -5.48 18.33
N GLN A 104 -3.53 -4.33 18.66
CA GLN A 104 -4.65 -4.23 19.61
C GLN A 104 -5.88 -4.98 19.11
N TYR A 105 -6.30 -4.75 17.87
CA TYR A 105 -7.44 -5.46 17.23
C TYR A 105 -7.29 -6.98 17.28
N ARG A 106 -6.08 -7.50 16.98
CA ARG A 106 -5.81 -8.94 17.04
C ARG A 106 -5.92 -9.48 18.47
N GLN A 107 -5.48 -8.71 19.44
CA GLN A 107 -5.56 -9.09 20.85
C GLN A 107 -7.00 -9.12 21.35
N GLU A 108 -7.77 -8.09 21.05
CA GLU A 108 -9.19 -7.96 21.44
C GLU A 108 -10.09 -9.01 20.74
N ASN A 109 -9.76 -9.37 19.50
CA ASN A 109 -10.57 -10.32 18.73
C ASN A 109 -9.97 -11.73 18.64
N LYS A 110 -8.97 -12.05 19.45
CA LYS A 110 -8.24 -13.33 19.41
C LYS A 110 -9.18 -14.54 19.48
N GLU A 111 -10.08 -14.56 20.45
CA GLU A 111 -11.01 -15.69 20.63
C GLU A 111 -12.05 -15.77 19.50
N LYS A 112 -12.57 -14.64 19.02
CA LYS A 112 -13.46 -14.61 17.85
C LYS A 112 -12.78 -15.14 16.60
N MET A 113 -11.51 -14.77 16.38
CA MET A 113 -10.72 -15.26 15.25
C MET A 113 -10.45 -16.76 15.37
N LYS A 114 -10.19 -17.27 16.58
CA LYS A 114 -10.00 -18.70 16.83
C LYS A 114 -11.26 -19.50 16.51
N LEU A 115 -12.40 -19.09 17.05
CA LEU A 115 -13.70 -19.70 16.78
C LEU A 115 -14.05 -19.69 15.27
N TYR A 116 -13.81 -18.56 14.60
CA TYR A 116 -14.01 -18.45 13.15
C TYR A 116 -13.12 -19.44 12.39
N TYR A 117 -11.84 -19.53 12.77
CA TYR A 117 -10.90 -20.46 12.14
C TYR A 117 -11.33 -21.92 12.35
N GLU A 118 -11.68 -22.33 13.58
CA GLU A 118 -12.13 -23.68 13.89
C GLU A 118 -13.39 -24.04 13.09
N LYS A 119 -14.38 -23.14 13.06
CA LYS A 119 -15.63 -23.33 12.29
C LYS A 119 -15.41 -23.44 10.78
N ASN A 120 -14.39 -22.76 10.24
CA ASN A 120 -14.17 -22.69 8.80
C ASN A 120 -12.89 -23.42 8.34
N LYS A 121 -12.24 -24.19 9.21
CA LYS A 121 -10.93 -24.82 8.98
C LYS A 121 -10.87 -25.57 7.67
N ASP A 122 -11.81 -26.47 7.42
CA ASP A 122 -11.80 -27.31 6.22
C ASP A 122 -11.99 -26.47 4.94
N LYS A 123 -12.91 -25.52 4.96
CA LYS A 123 -13.11 -24.59 3.83
C LYS A 123 -11.87 -23.75 3.54
N LEU A 124 -11.17 -23.32 4.58
CA LEU A 124 -9.93 -22.54 4.43
C LEU A 124 -8.79 -23.40 3.89
N LEU A 125 -8.67 -24.64 4.37
CA LEU A 125 -7.68 -25.60 3.87
C LEU A 125 -7.92 -25.95 2.39
N ASP A 126 -9.16 -26.17 1.99
CA ASP A 126 -9.50 -26.45 0.59
C ASP A 126 -9.22 -25.27 -0.32
N LYS A 127 -9.57 -24.04 0.12
CA LYS A 127 -9.20 -22.83 -0.61
C LYS A 127 -7.68 -22.67 -0.75
N ALA A 128 -6.94 -22.95 0.32
CA ALA A 128 -5.47 -22.88 0.30
C ALA A 128 -4.87 -23.92 -0.65
N LYS A 129 -5.37 -25.16 -0.65
CA LYS A 129 -4.94 -26.23 -1.57
C LYS A 129 -5.18 -25.83 -3.02
N LYS A 130 -6.41 -25.38 -3.37
CA LYS A 130 -6.76 -24.90 -4.72
C LYS A 130 -5.87 -23.74 -5.17
N TYR A 131 -5.68 -22.75 -4.30
CA TYR A 131 -4.80 -21.60 -4.59
C TYR A 131 -3.36 -22.04 -4.84
N TYR A 132 -2.83 -22.96 -4.00
CA TYR A 132 -1.48 -23.51 -4.15
C TYR A 132 -1.31 -24.25 -5.48
N GLN A 133 -2.29 -25.05 -5.87
CA GLN A 133 -2.27 -25.79 -7.14
C GLN A 133 -2.23 -24.84 -8.34
N ILE A 134 -3.12 -23.86 -8.39
CA ILE A 134 -3.16 -22.84 -9.45
C ILE A 134 -1.82 -22.06 -9.51
N LYS A 135 -1.28 -21.70 -8.35
CA LYS A 135 0.00 -20.98 -8.27
C LYS A 135 1.17 -21.83 -8.78
N LYS A 136 1.19 -23.12 -8.43
CA LYS A 136 2.20 -24.09 -8.90
C LYS A 136 2.19 -24.21 -10.42
N GLU A 137 1.02 -24.46 -11.00
CA GLU A 137 0.86 -24.54 -12.46
C GLU A 137 1.30 -23.26 -13.19
N ARG A 138 0.93 -22.10 -12.64
CA ARG A 138 1.34 -20.80 -13.19
C ARG A 138 2.86 -20.61 -13.17
N ILE A 139 3.50 -21.03 -12.07
CA ILE A 139 4.96 -20.94 -11.93
C ILE A 139 5.65 -21.89 -12.91
N GLU A 140 5.14 -23.11 -13.08
CA GLU A 140 5.70 -24.08 -14.00
C GLU A 140 5.55 -23.64 -15.46
N LYS A 141 4.40 -23.12 -15.86
CA LYS A 141 4.18 -22.50 -17.16
C LYS A 141 5.17 -21.36 -17.41
N ALA A 142 5.33 -20.44 -16.44
CA ALA A 142 6.26 -19.33 -16.54
C ALA A 142 7.74 -19.79 -16.65
N LYS A 143 8.13 -20.83 -15.90
CA LYS A 143 9.45 -21.46 -16.01
C LYS A 143 9.69 -22.05 -17.39
N LYS A 144 8.70 -22.78 -17.94
CA LYS A 144 8.78 -23.38 -19.28
C LYS A 144 8.97 -22.30 -20.36
N ILE A 145 8.15 -21.25 -20.33
CA ILE A 145 8.27 -20.12 -21.27
C ILE A 145 9.65 -19.45 -21.16
N ARG A 146 10.14 -19.22 -19.94
CA ARG A 146 11.46 -18.63 -19.71
C ARG A 146 12.59 -19.55 -20.18
N TRP A 147 12.44 -20.85 -20.00
CA TRP A 147 13.41 -21.83 -20.46
C TRP A 147 13.50 -21.83 -22.00
N GLU A 148 12.36 -21.88 -22.71
CA GLU A 148 12.31 -21.84 -24.18
C GLU A 148 12.94 -20.54 -24.73
N LYS A 149 12.56 -19.38 -24.17
CA LYS A 149 13.15 -18.09 -24.57
C LYS A 149 14.68 -18.03 -24.42
N ASN A 150 15.24 -18.77 -23.47
CA ASN A 150 16.66 -18.74 -23.19
C ASN A 150 17.42 -19.96 -23.76
N LYS A 151 16.71 -20.88 -24.43
CA LYS A 151 17.29 -22.12 -24.96
C LYS A 151 18.46 -21.88 -25.88
N GLU A 152 18.32 -21.00 -26.87
CA GLU A 152 19.37 -20.68 -27.82
C GLU A 152 20.56 -19.92 -27.17
N LYS A 153 20.23 -18.96 -26.27
CA LYS A 153 21.26 -18.25 -25.50
C LYS A 153 22.13 -19.18 -24.63
N ARG A 154 21.56 -20.30 -24.20
CA ARG A 154 22.29 -21.31 -23.39
C ARG A 154 23.23 -22.19 -24.24
N LYS A 155 22.99 -22.27 -25.54
CA LYS A 155 23.87 -22.99 -26.47
C LYS A 155 25.05 -22.14 -26.90
N GLU A 156 24.99 -20.81 -26.77
CA GLU A 156 26.02 -19.89 -27.17
C GLU A 156 27.35 -20.20 -26.46
N GLU A 157 28.37 -20.49 -27.26
CA GLU A 157 29.71 -20.79 -26.77
C GLU A 157 30.65 -19.63 -27.01
N ILE A 158 31.55 -19.42 -26.08
CA ILE A 158 32.58 -18.37 -26.16
C ILE A 158 33.90 -18.90 -25.64
N ASN A 159 35.00 -18.34 -26.14
CA ASN A 159 36.31 -18.59 -25.54
C ASN A 159 36.50 -17.78 -24.26
N CYS A 160 36.91 -18.43 -23.19
CA CYS A 160 37.24 -17.74 -21.96
C CYS A 160 38.34 -16.71 -22.19
N PRO A 161 38.20 -15.44 -21.85
CA PRO A 161 39.21 -14.42 -22.09
C PRO A 161 40.53 -14.69 -21.35
N ILE A 162 40.48 -15.45 -20.23
CA ILE A 162 41.66 -15.76 -19.40
C ILE A 162 42.40 -17.01 -19.91
N CYS A 163 41.75 -18.16 -19.96
CA CYS A 163 42.41 -19.44 -20.26
C CYS A 163 42.12 -19.98 -21.67
N LYS A 164 41.42 -19.20 -22.51
CA LYS A 164 41.08 -19.54 -23.92
C LYS A 164 40.23 -20.82 -24.09
N SER A 165 39.81 -21.48 -23.03
CA SER A 165 38.95 -22.66 -23.14
C SER A 165 37.59 -22.29 -23.72
N LEU A 166 37.06 -23.13 -24.62
CA LEU A 166 35.70 -23.02 -25.14
C LEU A 166 34.71 -23.41 -24.07
N ILE A 167 33.79 -22.53 -23.76
CA ILE A 167 32.80 -22.71 -22.71
C ILE A 167 31.46 -22.09 -23.09
N LYS A 168 30.38 -22.57 -22.50
CA LYS A 168 29.09 -21.94 -22.66
C LYS A 168 29.06 -20.55 -22.00
N LYS A 169 28.61 -19.54 -22.73
CA LYS A 169 28.62 -18.12 -22.31
C LYS A 169 27.99 -17.89 -20.92
N TYR A 170 26.89 -18.55 -20.60
CA TYR A 170 26.25 -18.43 -19.28
C TYR A 170 27.10 -19.02 -18.14
N GLY A 171 28.04 -19.91 -18.43
CA GLY A 171 28.95 -20.55 -17.48
C GLY A 171 30.23 -19.77 -17.19
N LEU A 172 30.49 -18.67 -17.89
CA LEU A 172 31.77 -17.94 -17.85
C LEU A 172 32.17 -17.56 -16.41
N LYS A 173 31.25 -16.94 -15.64
CA LYS A 173 31.54 -16.55 -14.25
C LYS A 173 31.88 -17.72 -13.33
N LYS A 174 31.25 -18.89 -13.54
CA LYS A 174 31.54 -20.10 -12.78
C LYS A 174 32.87 -20.73 -13.23
N HIS A 175 33.14 -20.75 -14.53
CA HIS A 175 34.37 -21.25 -15.10
C HIS A 175 35.60 -20.43 -14.61
N GLN A 176 35.51 -19.10 -14.55
CA GLN A 176 36.60 -18.23 -14.07
C GLN A 176 37.00 -18.49 -12.60
N LYS A 177 36.14 -19.16 -11.83
CA LYS A 177 36.43 -19.60 -10.44
C LYS A 177 37.12 -20.96 -10.39
N THR A 178 37.24 -21.71 -11.51
CA THR A 178 37.91 -23.01 -11.52
C THR A 178 39.41 -22.86 -11.40
N GLN A 179 40.10 -23.91 -10.88
CA GLN A 179 41.53 -23.89 -10.68
C GLN A 179 42.30 -23.66 -11.98
N LYS A 180 41.85 -24.28 -13.08
CA LYS A 180 42.43 -24.08 -14.43
C LYS A 180 42.46 -22.60 -14.82
N CYS A 181 41.35 -21.88 -14.63
CA CYS A 181 41.27 -20.48 -15.02
C CYS A 181 42.05 -19.57 -14.05
N LYS A 182 42.12 -19.91 -12.78
CA LYS A 182 42.96 -19.22 -11.79
C LYS A 182 44.45 -19.37 -12.08
N ASN A 183 44.93 -20.58 -12.43
CA ASN A 183 46.30 -20.82 -12.76
C ASN A 183 46.71 -20.06 -14.06
N ALA A 184 45.85 -20.06 -15.08
CA ALA A 184 46.09 -19.28 -16.28
C ALA A 184 46.15 -17.77 -16.01
N LYS A 185 45.35 -17.25 -15.09
CA LYS A 185 45.42 -15.85 -14.65
C LYS A 185 46.74 -15.49 -13.96
N LEU A 186 47.25 -16.39 -13.15
CA LEU A 186 48.53 -16.19 -12.45
C LEU A 186 49.68 -16.10 -13.47
N LEU A 187 49.69 -16.96 -14.49
CA LEU A 187 50.70 -16.95 -15.55
C LEU A 187 50.68 -15.66 -16.41
N LEU A 188 49.49 -15.08 -16.63
CA LEU A 188 49.33 -13.81 -17.34
C LEU A 188 49.80 -12.58 -16.55
N ASN A 189 49.83 -12.66 -15.22
CA ASN A 189 50.29 -11.55 -14.35
C ASN A 189 51.83 -11.61 -14.08
N ILE A 190 52.51 -12.63 -14.56
CA ILE A 190 53.99 -12.81 -14.41
C ILE A 190 54.70 -12.40 -15.71
N SER A 191 53.96 -12.17 -16.80
CA SER A 191 54.48 -11.69 -18.10
C SER A 191 54.13 -10.21 -18.29
#